data_edd70325c6cb594b22cb52b7ea245563
#
_entry.id   edd70325c6cb594b22cb52b7ea245563
#
_cell.length_a   1.000
_cell.length_b   1.000
_cell.length_c   1.000
_cell.angle_alpha   90.00
_cell.angle_beta   90.00
_cell.angle_gamma   90.00
#
_symmetry.space_group_name_H-M   'P 1'
#
loop_
_entity.id
_entity.type
_entity.pdbx_description
1 polymer ?
#
loop_
_entity_poly.entity_id
_entity_poly.type
_entity_poly.pdbx_seq_one_letter_code
_entity_poly.pdbx_strand_id
1 'polypeptide(L)'
;MTAAAYIAGDWGTSNLRLRLCAADGTALESRQGPGAAEARGKFAAVLDGLTADWNARRPALPVFLCGMAGSTFGWLEAPYLPCPEELDSVAGSLARPRPGVHIVPGTRCTNPLGAPDVMRGEETQLLGAFAVAPQLERGRQLVCLPGTHTKWASLHDGTLLEFLTVPTGEVFKLLCDHSVLVRDRDTPIEHHAREFERGLAEAAKHPGVPVLHRLFQSRSLRLDQQLSAQGAASWTSGLLIGTDVAGTLPLFAAHGAETPVTIVATKSLCELYAAALARFGRRSVAVAGDDAAFAGLARISLLSEPGVAA
;
A
#
# COMPACT_ATOMS: atom_id res chain seq x y z
N MET A 1 16.62 28.27 -10.56
CA MET A 1 15.41 27.53 -10.13
C MET A 1 15.33 26.27 -10.97
N THR A 2 15.23 25.13 -10.35
CA THR A 2 15.09 23.82 -11.02
C THR A 2 13.79 23.81 -11.83
N ALA A 3 13.85 23.46 -13.12
CA ALA A 3 12.68 23.49 -14.00
C ALA A 3 11.80 22.25 -13.77
N ALA A 4 10.47 22.46 -13.80
CA ALA A 4 9.51 21.35 -13.78
C ALA A 4 9.70 20.46 -15.02
N ALA A 5 9.62 19.14 -14.86
CA ALA A 5 9.81 18.17 -15.92
C ALA A 5 8.55 17.29 -16.15
N TYR A 6 7.84 16.94 -15.07
CA TYR A 6 6.64 16.10 -15.14
C TYR A 6 5.71 16.33 -13.95
N ILE A 7 4.52 15.76 -14.02
CA ILE A 7 3.55 15.70 -12.92
C ILE A 7 3.40 14.23 -12.51
N ALA A 8 3.59 13.95 -11.21
CA ALA A 8 3.37 12.64 -10.61
C ALA A 8 2.07 12.65 -9.80
N GLY A 9 1.27 11.58 -9.90
CA GLY A 9 0.03 11.47 -9.14
C GLY A 9 -0.21 10.07 -8.59
N ASP A 10 -0.41 9.97 -7.29
CA ASP A 10 -0.93 8.78 -6.64
C ASP A 10 -2.43 8.97 -6.42
N TRP A 11 -3.23 8.23 -7.19
CA TRP A 11 -4.69 8.34 -7.17
C TRP A 11 -5.29 7.15 -6.41
N GLY A 12 -5.40 7.30 -5.09
CA GLY A 12 -6.07 6.32 -4.25
C GLY A 12 -7.59 6.35 -4.36
N THR A 13 -8.26 5.43 -3.66
CA THR A 13 -9.73 5.37 -3.63
C THR A 13 -10.34 6.65 -3.03
N SER A 14 -9.76 7.17 -1.94
CA SER A 14 -10.30 8.30 -1.18
C SER A 14 -9.62 9.63 -1.45
N ASN A 15 -8.37 9.63 -1.91
CA ASN A 15 -7.57 10.84 -2.10
C ASN A 15 -6.72 10.74 -3.37
N LEU A 16 -6.52 11.89 -4.02
CA LEU A 16 -5.51 12.11 -5.03
C LEU A 16 -4.39 12.97 -4.44
N ARG A 17 -3.14 12.56 -4.63
CA ARG A 17 -1.94 13.34 -4.30
C ARG A 17 -1.18 13.61 -5.60
N LEU A 18 -0.93 14.89 -5.90
CA LEU A 18 -0.18 15.34 -7.07
C LEU A 18 1.09 16.06 -6.65
N ARG A 19 2.17 15.83 -7.37
CA ARG A 19 3.41 16.60 -7.26
C ARG A 19 3.84 17.10 -8.64
N LEU A 20 4.17 18.38 -8.71
CA LEU A 20 4.94 18.94 -9.82
C LEU A 20 6.41 18.65 -9.54
N CYS A 21 7.07 17.91 -10.42
CA CYS A 21 8.42 17.40 -10.16
C CYS A 21 9.45 17.96 -11.14
N ALA A 22 10.66 18.15 -10.67
CA ALA A 22 11.83 18.32 -11.50
C ALA A 22 12.30 16.99 -12.11
N ALA A 23 13.22 17.00 -13.06
CA ALA A 23 13.74 15.80 -13.71
C ALA A 23 14.41 14.81 -12.75
N ASP A 24 14.97 15.27 -11.65
CA ASP A 24 15.59 14.44 -10.60
C ASP A 24 14.58 13.87 -9.58
N GLY A 25 13.28 14.08 -9.79
CA GLY A 25 12.23 13.65 -8.87
C GLY A 25 11.91 14.61 -7.73
N THR A 26 12.66 15.70 -7.58
CA THR A 26 12.41 16.69 -6.53
C THR A 26 11.02 17.31 -6.71
N ALA A 27 10.20 17.26 -5.66
CA ALA A 27 8.90 17.91 -5.64
C ALA A 27 9.04 19.43 -5.55
N LEU A 28 8.53 20.16 -6.53
CA LEU A 28 8.50 21.62 -6.58
C LEU A 28 7.24 22.17 -5.93
N GLU A 29 6.10 21.55 -6.21
CA GLU A 29 4.78 21.87 -5.66
C GLU A 29 3.99 20.59 -5.42
N SER A 30 3.03 20.63 -4.47
CA SER A 30 2.17 19.49 -4.16
C SER A 30 0.71 19.94 -4.05
N ARG A 31 -0.22 19.07 -4.43
CA ARG A 31 -1.66 19.28 -4.34
C ARG A 31 -2.37 18.02 -3.93
N GLN A 32 -3.55 18.21 -3.37
CA GLN A 32 -4.47 17.10 -3.06
C GLN A 32 -5.80 17.35 -3.76
N GLY A 33 -6.49 16.25 -4.05
CA GLY A 33 -7.80 16.28 -4.70
C GLY A 33 -8.64 15.07 -4.33
N PRO A 34 -9.84 14.97 -4.90
CA PRO A 34 -10.77 13.88 -4.65
C PRO A 34 -10.19 12.55 -5.15
N GLY A 35 -10.42 11.48 -4.39
CA GLY A 35 -10.03 10.13 -4.78
C GLY A 35 -10.85 9.58 -5.94
N ALA A 36 -10.47 8.40 -6.42
CA ALA A 36 -11.08 7.76 -7.59
C ALA A 36 -12.59 7.50 -7.41
N ALA A 37 -13.05 7.22 -6.19
CA ALA A 37 -14.47 7.03 -5.93
C ALA A 37 -15.30 8.29 -6.22
N GLU A 38 -14.83 9.46 -5.82
CA GLU A 38 -15.50 10.74 -6.06
C GLU A 38 -15.24 11.27 -7.48
N ALA A 39 -14.08 10.99 -8.05
CA ALA A 39 -13.68 11.43 -9.40
C ALA A 39 -14.30 10.59 -10.52
N ARG A 40 -15.10 9.57 -10.21
CA ARG A 40 -15.70 8.67 -11.19
C ARG A 40 -16.45 9.44 -12.29
N GLY A 41 -16.11 9.17 -13.56
CA GLY A 41 -16.66 9.85 -14.73
C GLY A 41 -16.13 11.27 -14.99
N LYS A 42 -15.26 11.83 -14.14
CA LYS A 42 -14.72 13.20 -14.26
C LYS A 42 -13.22 13.30 -14.00
N PHE A 43 -12.47 12.20 -14.14
CA PHE A 43 -11.02 12.17 -13.91
C PHE A 43 -10.24 13.25 -14.65
N ALA A 44 -10.55 13.44 -15.97
CA ALA A 44 -9.92 14.47 -16.78
C ALA A 44 -10.15 15.86 -16.19
N ALA A 45 -11.40 16.20 -15.88
CA ALA A 45 -11.76 17.52 -15.34
C ALA A 45 -11.11 17.79 -13.98
N VAL A 46 -11.03 16.77 -13.12
CA VAL A 46 -10.35 16.88 -11.81
C VAL A 46 -8.87 17.16 -11.99
N LEU A 47 -8.18 16.38 -12.86
CA LEU A 47 -6.76 16.59 -13.13
C LEU A 47 -6.51 17.97 -13.73
N ASP A 48 -7.29 18.35 -14.75
CA ASP A 48 -7.14 19.64 -15.43
C ASP A 48 -7.35 20.82 -14.48
N GLY A 49 -8.38 20.76 -13.64
CA GLY A 49 -8.63 21.79 -12.63
C GLY A 49 -7.49 21.93 -11.62
N LEU A 50 -6.93 20.81 -11.17
CA LEU A 50 -5.82 20.82 -10.20
C LEU A 50 -4.47 21.22 -10.81
N THR A 51 -4.29 21.08 -12.13
CA THR A 51 -3.01 21.34 -12.81
C THR A 51 -3.04 22.57 -13.71
N ALA A 52 -4.17 23.31 -13.77
CA ALA A 52 -4.39 24.40 -14.71
C ALA A 52 -3.28 25.46 -14.72
N ASP A 53 -2.86 25.95 -13.56
CA ASP A 53 -1.80 26.96 -13.45
C ASP A 53 -0.39 26.38 -13.65
N TRP A 54 -0.16 25.08 -13.37
CA TRP A 54 1.09 24.40 -13.75
C TRP A 54 1.21 24.35 -15.27
N ASN A 55 0.12 23.95 -15.96
CA ASN A 55 0.06 23.88 -17.42
C ASN A 55 0.13 25.27 -18.06
N ALA A 56 -0.42 26.32 -17.44
CA ALA A 56 -0.29 27.70 -17.90
C ALA A 56 1.16 28.20 -17.86
N ARG A 57 1.91 27.81 -16.81
CA ARG A 57 3.34 28.18 -16.66
C ARG A 57 4.28 27.33 -17.53
N ARG A 58 3.92 26.07 -17.76
CA ARG A 58 4.70 25.11 -18.56
C ARG A 58 3.77 24.13 -19.27
N PRO A 59 3.41 24.43 -20.54
CA PRO A 59 2.52 23.56 -21.32
C PRO A 59 3.11 22.17 -21.59
N ALA A 60 2.23 21.18 -21.69
CA ALA A 60 2.51 19.83 -22.13
C ALA A 60 3.49 19.02 -21.26
N LEU A 61 3.49 19.26 -19.94
CA LEU A 61 4.19 18.35 -19.03
C LEU A 61 3.56 16.95 -19.05
N PRO A 62 4.35 15.88 -19.16
CA PRO A 62 3.83 14.52 -19.02
C PRO A 62 3.32 14.29 -17.60
N VAL A 63 2.24 13.53 -17.51
CA VAL A 63 1.60 13.16 -16.24
C VAL A 63 1.70 11.65 -16.07
N PHE A 64 2.22 11.21 -14.93
CA PHE A 64 2.30 9.80 -14.56
C PHE A 64 1.41 9.54 -13.33
N LEU A 65 0.46 8.62 -13.47
CA LEU A 65 -0.52 8.29 -12.44
C LEU A 65 -0.40 6.83 -12.03
N CYS A 66 -0.34 6.53 -10.73
CA CYS A 66 -0.49 5.18 -10.21
C CYS A 66 -1.81 5.00 -9.45
N GLY A 67 -2.13 3.78 -9.07
CA GLY A 67 -3.27 3.44 -8.23
C GLY A 67 -4.59 3.35 -8.99
N MET A 68 -5.67 3.79 -8.36
CA MET A 68 -7.05 3.53 -8.78
C MET A 68 -7.47 4.21 -10.09
N ALA A 69 -6.70 5.17 -10.61
CA ALA A 69 -6.93 5.73 -11.94
C ALA A 69 -6.92 4.66 -13.04
N GLY A 70 -6.18 3.55 -12.84
CA GLY A 70 -6.08 2.41 -13.74
C GLY A 70 -7.04 1.26 -13.46
N SER A 71 -7.97 1.38 -12.52
CA SER A 71 -8.91 0.31 -12.18
C SER A 71 -10.08 0.24 -13.18
N THR A 72 -10.90 -0.82 -13.09
CA THR A 72 -12.12 -1.03 -13.91
C THR A 72 -13.13 0.11 -13.79
N PHE A 73 -13.12 0.85 -12.69
CA PHE A 73 -13.93 2.06 -12.48
C PHE A 73 -13.09 3.33 -12.45
N GLY A 74 -11.83 3.24 -12.86
CA GLY A 74 -10.89 4.36 -12.99
C GLY A 74 -11.10 5.19 -14.26
N TRP A 75 -10.08 5.95 -14.62
CA TRP A 75 -10.08 6.76 -15.84
C TRP A 75 -9.99 5.90 -17.09
N LEU A 76 -9.06 4.96 -17.12
CA LEU A 76 -8.87 3.95 -18.16
C LEU A 76 -8.35 2.69 -17.48
N GLU A 77 -8.98 1.56 -17.75
CA GLU A 77 -8.50 0.29 -17.23
C GLU A 77 -7.10 -0.02 -17.79
N ALA A 78 -6.11 -0.01 -16.90
CA ALA A 78 -4.76 -0.40 -17.21
C ALA A 78 -4.60 -1.92 -17.02
N PRO A 79 -3.75 -2.61 -17.80
CA PRO A 79 -3.57 -4.05 -17.69
C PRO A 79 -3.00 -4.45 -16.33
N TYR A 80 -3.05 -5.76 -16.04
CA TYR A 80 -2.30 -6.40 -14.95
C TYR A 80 -1.19 -7.25 -15.57
N LEU A 81 0.06 -6.91 -15.27
CA LEU A 81 1.24 -7.65 -15.72
C LEU A 81 1.43 -8.91 -14.87
N PRO A 82 1.76 -10.06 -15.47
CA PRO A 82 1.89 -11.31 -14.73
C PRO A 82 3.23 -11.41 -14.01
N CYS A 83 3.22 -11.88 -12.75
CA CYS A 83 4.45 -12.30 -12.07
C CYS A 83 4.93 -13.68 -12.58
N PRO A 84 6.25 -13.98 -12.54
CA PRO A 84 7.34 -13.10 -12.10
C PRO A 84 7.57 -11.91 -13.04
N GLU A 85 7.85 -10.72 -12.45
CA GLU A 85 8.00 -9.49 -13.21
C GLU A 85 9.15 -8.62 -12.68
N GLU A 86 10.04 -8.18 -13.56
CA GLU A 86 10.98 -7.10 -13.25
C GLU A 86 10.19 -5.80 -13.11
N LEU A 87 10.23 -5.15 -11.94
CA LEU A 87 9.39 -3.97 -11.66
C LEU A 87 9.67 -2.79 -12.60
N ASP A 88 10.85 -2.69 -13.21
CA ASP A 88 11.15 -1.67 -14.23
C ASP A 88 10.32 -1.85 -15.51
N SER A 89 9.88 -3.07 -15.80
CA SER A 89 9.12 -3.39 -17.02
C SER A 89 7.74 -2.71 -17.05
N VAL A 90 7.20 -2.30 -15.90
CA VAL A 90 5.93 -1.58 -15.82
C VAL A 90 5.94 -0.28 -16.65
N ALA A 91 7.11 0.36 -16.80
CA ALA A 91 7.27 1.56 -17.62
C ALA A 91 7.01 1.34 -19.12
N GLY A 92 7.18 0.11 -19.61
CA GLY A 92 6.90 -0.29 -20.99
C GLY A 92 5.41 -0.52 -21.29
N SER A 93 4.56 -0.61 -20.26
CA SER A 93 3.14 -1.04 -20.39
C SER A 93 2.14 0.01 -19.90
N LEU A 94 2.50 1.29 -19.90
CA LEU A 94 1.66 2.38 -19.43
C LEU A 94 0.39 2.52 -20.27
N ALA A 95 -0.77 2.58 -19.64
CA ALA A 95 -2.03 2.92 -20.30
C ALA A 95 -2.10 4.43 -20.52
N ARG A 96 -2.70 4.85 -21.64
CA ARG A 96 -2.74 6.26 -22.09
C ARG A 96 -4.18 6.71 -22.34
N PRO A 97 -4.88 7.28 -21.33
CA PRO A 97 -6.26 7.74 -21.49
C PRO A 97 -6.37 8.94 -22.45
N ARG A 98 -5.31 9.74 -22.56
CA ARG A 98 -5.15 10.84 -23.54
C ARG A 98 -3.66 11.16 -23.73
N PRO A 99 -3.29 11.94 -24.78
CA PRO A 99 -1.92 12.37 -25.00
C PRO A 99 -1.33 13.05 -23.75
N GLY A 100 -0.10 12.67 -23.39
CA GLY A 100 0.63 13.22 -22.25
C GLY A 100 0.19 12.70 -20.88
N VAL A 101 -0.79 11.81 -20.77
CA VAL A 101 -1.19 11.17 -19.50
C VAL A 101 -0.92 9.67 -19.57
N HIS A 102 -0.19 9.17 -18.57
CA HIS A 102 0.27 7.80 -18.46
C HIS A 102 -0.24 7.21 -17.15
N ILE A 103 -0.84 6.02 -17.20
CA ILE A 103 -1.33 5.29 -16.02
C ILE A 103 -0.53 4.01 -15.88
N VAL A 104 0.05 3.79 -14.70
CA VAL A 104 0.85 2.61 -14.39
C VAL A 104 -0.05 1.37 -14.36
N PRO A 105 0.37 0.24 -15.00
CA PRO A 105 -0.34 -1.03 -14.91
C PRO A 105 -0.29 -1.59 -13.49
N GLY A 106 -1.26 -2.45 -13.14
CA GLY A 106 -1.14 -3.27 -11.95
C GLY A 106 -0.32 -4.54 -12.19
N THR A 107 -0.17 -5.37 -11.17
CA THR A 107 0.43 -6.70 -11.27
C THR A 107 -0.51 -7.79 -10.80
N ARG A 108 -0.34 -9.01 -11.32
CA ARG A 108 -1.12 -10.19 -10.94
C ARG A 108 -0.22 -11.40 -10.75
N CYS A 109 -0.61 -12.29 -9.85
CA CYS A 109 0.11 -13.56 -9.65
C CYS A 109 -0.86 -14.71 -9.30
N THR A 110 -0.31 -15.91 -9.23
CA THR A 110 -0.88 -16.97 -8.39
C THR A 110 -0.20 -16.84 -7.04
N ASN A 111 -0.97 -16.58 -5.98
CA ASN A 111 -0.44 -16.36 -4.65
C ASN A 111 0.01 -17.68 -3.98
N PRO A 112 0.73 -17.65 -2.83
CA PRO A 112 1.19 -18.86 -2.14
C PRO A 112 0.09 -19.84 -1.71
N LEU A 113 -1.17 -19.44 -1.75
CA LEU A 113 -2.33 -20.31 -1.47
C LEU A 113 -2.91 -20.96 -2.75
N GLY A 114 -2.29 -20.71 -3.92
CA GLY A 114 -2.73 -21.25 -5.22
C GLY A 114 -3.90 -20.50 -5.86
N ALA A 115 -4.27 -19.32 -5.35
CA ALA A 115 -5.37 -18.51 -5.88
C ALA A 115 -4.83 -17.33 -6.72
N PRO A 116 -5.62 -16.82 -7.71
CA PRO A 116 -5.30 -15.56 -8.38
C PRO A 116 -5.28 -14.39 -7.38
N ASP A 117 -4.32 -13.50 -7.54
CA ASP A 117 -4.19 -12.29 -6.73
C ASP A 117 -3.79 -11.10 -7.61
N VAL A 118 -4.17 -9.89 -7.20
CA VAL A 118 -3.92 -8.66 -7.94
C VAL A 118 -3.55 -7.52 -6.99
N MET A 119 -2.68 -6.62 -7.46
CA MET A 119 -2.44 -5.33 -6.79
C MET A 119 -2.36 -4.20 -7.81
N ARG A 120 -2.65 -2.98 -7.35
CA ARG A 120 -2.59 -1.78 -8.17
C ARG A 120 -2.25 -0.56 -7.33
N GLY A 121 -1.09 0.02 -7.63
CA GLY A 121 -0.47 1.11 -6.89
C GLY A 121 0.70 0.64 -6.04
N GLU A 122 0.59 -0.54 -5.44
CA GLU A 122 1.65 -1.11 -4.61
C GLU A 122 2.89 -1.54 -5.42
N GLU A 123 2.73 -1.95 -6.69
CA GLU A 123 3.86 -2.19 -7.62
C GLU A 123 4.72 -0.93 -7.80
N THR A 124 4.08 0.24 -7.86
CA THR A 124 4.76 1.54 -7.94
C THR A 124 5.49 1.85 -6.63
N GLN A 125 4.88 1.54 -5.49
CA GLN A 125 5.54 1.71 -4.19
C GLN A 125 6.72 0.75 -4.02
N LEU A 126 6.62 -0.49 -4.50
CA LEU A 126 7.73 -1.46 -4.49
C LEU A 126 8.91 -0.94 -5.32
N LEU A 127 8.63 -0.46 -6.53
CA LEU A 127 9.66 0.10 -7.41
C LEU A 127 10.35 1.31 -6.78
N GLY A 128 9.59 2.21 -6.16
CA GLY A 128 10.14 3.38 -5.49
C GLY A 128 10.85 3.05 -4.18
N ALA A 129 10.45 1.98 -3.50
CA ALA A 129 11.14 1.52 -2.30
C ALA A 129 12.59 1.11 -2.59
N PHE A 130 12.93 0.69 -3.81
CA PHE A 130 14.31 0.42 -4.21
C PHE A 130 15.23 1.65 -4.11
N ALA A 131 14.70 2.84 -4.43
CA ALA A 131 15.47 4.08 -4.30
C ALA A 131 15.73 4.46 -2.83
N VAL A 132 14.81 4.12 -1.92
CA VAL A 132 14.91 4.44 -0.48
C VAL A 132 15.64 3.34 0.28
N ALA A 133 15.51 2.09 -0.16
CA ALA A 133 16.06 0.90 0.48
C ALA A 133 16.72 -0.02 -0.60
N PRO A 134 17.91 0.35 -1.12
CA PRO A 134 18.54 -0.35 -2.26
C PRO A 134 18.84 -1.83 -2.00
N GLN A 135 18.90 -2.28 -0.75
CA GLN A 135 19.04 -3.69 -0.40
C GLN A 135 17.88 -4.56 -0.93
N LEU A 136 16.71 -3.96 -1.23
CA LEU A 136 15.55 -4.67 -1.78
C LEU A 136 15.81 -5.20 -3.20
N GLU A 137 16.75 -4.62 -3.92
CA GLU A 137 17.16 -5.08 -5.27
C GLU A 137 18.09 -6.31 -5.22
N ARG A 138 18.43 -6.84 -4.04
CA ARG A 138 19.41 -7.94 -3.92
C ARG A 138 18.88 -9.09 -3.05
N GLY A 139 19.08 -10.30 -3.55
CA GLY A 139 18.68 -11.51 -2.85
C GLY A 139 17.17 -11.61 -2.63
N ARG A 140 16.77 -12.48 -1.71
CA ARG A 140 15.35 -12.66 -1.36
C ARG A 140 14.92 -11.64 -0.33
N GLN A 141 13.87 -10.90 -0.64
CA GLN A 141 13.31 -9.84 0.20
C GLN A 141 11.80 -10.05 0.39
N LEU A 142 11.30 -9.88 1.60
CA LEU A 142 9.88 -9.86 1.90
C LEU A 142 9.46 -8.43 2.24
N VAL A 143 8.49 -7.92 1.52
CA VAL A 143 7.95 -6.56 1.71
C VAL A 143 6.49 -6.65 2.13
N CYS A 144 6.14 -5.94 3.20
CA CYS A 144 4.78 -5.76 3.68
C CYS A 144 4.32 -4.34 3.33
N LEU A 145 3.20 -4.21 2.62
CA LEU A 145 2.58 -2.93 2.28
C LEU A 145 1.19 -2.85 2.95
N PRO A 146 1.14 -2.46 4.23
CA PRO A 146 -0.11 -2.33 4.95
C PRO A 146 -1.00 -1.23 4.39
N GLY A 147 -2.30 -1.53 4.29
CA GLY A 147 -3.33 -0.61 3.83
C GLY A 147 -4.72 -1.17 4.09
N THR A 148 -5.69 -0.74 3.29
CA THR A 148 -7.03 -1.35 3.27
C THR A 148 -6.91 -2.86 2.99
N HIS A 149 -6.09 -3.20 2.00
CA HIS A 149 -5.70 -4.56 1.65
C HIS A 149 -4.18 -4.66 1.77
N THR A 150 -3.70 -5.29 2.82
CA THR A 150 -2.26 -5.49 3.04
C THR A 150 -1.70 -6.41 1.96
N LYS A 151 -0.58 -6.02 1.35
CA LYS A 151 0.16 -6.87 0.42
C LYS A 151 1.43 -7.39 1.08
N TRP A 152 1.70 -8.68 0.90
CA TRP A 152 2.96 -9.32 1.24
C TRP A 152 3.65 -9.74 -0.05
N ALA A 153 4.67 -9.03 -0.44
CA ALA A 153 5.35 -9.19 -1.72
C ALA A 153 6.70 -9.89 -1.55
N SER A 154 6.92 -10.95 -2.31
CA SER A 154 8.14 -11.73 -2.40
C SER A 154 8.98 -11.22 -3.56
N LEU A 155 10.17 -10.71 -3.26
CA LEU A 155 11.13 -10.22 -4.25
C LEU A 155 12.37 -11.11 -4.30
N HIS A 156 13.00 -11.20 -5.46
CA HIS A 156 14.33 -11.80 -5.64
C HIS A 156 15.10 -11.03 -6.72
N ASP A 157 16.21 -10.43 -6.34
CA ASP A 157 17.07 -9.64 -7.24
C ASP A 157 16.28 -8.61 -8.08
N GLY A 158 15.44 -7.81 -7.41
CA GLY A 158 14.61 -6.78 -8.04
C GLY A 158 13.36 -7.29 -8.77
N THR A 159 13.20 -8.60 -8.92
CA THR A 159 12.04 -9.23 -9.56
C THR A 159 10.95 -9.52 -8.52
N LEU A 160 9.72 -9.09 -8.79
CA LEU A 160 8.53 -9.46 -8.03
C LEU A 160 8.12 -10.89 -8.45
N LEU A 161 8.25 -11.85 -7.53
CA LEU A 161 7.95 -13.25 -7.80
C LEU A 161 6.45 -13.55 -7.65
N GLU A 162 5.89 -13.18 -6.52
CA GLU A 162 4.50 -13.40 -6.13
C GLU A 162 4.13 -12.48 -4.97
N PHE A 163 2.86 -12.39 -4.67
CA PHE A 163 2.38 -11.68 -3.49
C PHE A 163 1.10 -12.31 -2.94
N LEU A 164 0.75 -11.95 -1.70
CA LEU A 164 -0.49 -12.33 -1.04
C LEU A 164 -1.20 -11.07 -0.55
N THR A 165 -2.48 -10.96 -0.89
CA THR A 165 -3.36 -9.89 -0.39
C THR A 165 -4.14 -10.39 0.82
N VAL A 166 -4.07 -9.62 1.92
CA VAL A 166 -4.86 -9.87 3.14
C VAL A 166 -5.73 -8.64 3.42
N PRO A 167 -7.06 -8.75 3.52
CA PRO A 167 -7.97 -7.61 3.69
C PRO A 167 -8.01 -7.08 5.13
N THR A 168 -6.86 -7.00 5.80
CA THR A 168 -6.73 -6.70 7.24
C THR A 168 -7.34 -5.34 7.60
N GLY A 169 -7.01 -4.30 6.83
CA GLY A 169 -7.52 -2.95 7.08
C GLY A 169 -9.01 -2.83 6.76
N GLU A 170 -9.49 -3.47 5.69
CA GLU A 170 -10.91 -3.48 5.34
C GLU A 170 -11.75 -4.18 6.41
N VAL A 171 -11.33 -5.38 6.83
CA VAL A 171 -12.02 -6.11 7.91
C VAL A 171 -12.06 -5.30 9.19
N PHE A 172 -10.93 -4.66 9.57
CA PHE A 172 -10.89 -3.78 10.74
C PHE A 172 -11.91 -2.65 10.62
N LYS A 173 -11.92 -1.96 9.47
CA LYS A 173 -12.86 -0.85 9.22
C LYS A 173 -14.31 -1.31 9.27
N LEU A 174 -14.66 -2.43 8.62
CA LEU A 174 -16.02 -2.99 8.65
C LEU A 174 -16.46 -3.34 10.07
N LEU A 175 -15.57 -3.93 10.88
CA LEU A 175 -15.88 -4.22 12.27
C LEU A 175 -16.08 -2.96 13.10
N CYS A 176 -15.28 -1.92 12.88
CA CYS A 176 -15.46 -0.64 13.57
C CYS A 176 -16.75 0.07 13.16
N ASP A 177 -17.10 0.07 11.88
CA ASP A 177 -18.21 0.87 11.37
C ASP A 177 -19.58 0.15 11.54
N HIS A 178 -19.59 -1.18 11.46
CA HIS A 178 -20.82 -1.94 11.30
C HIS A 178 -21.04 -3.07 12.31
N SER A 179 -20.04 -3.37 13.17
CA SER A 179 -20.13 -4.52 14.09
C SER A 179 -20.24 -4.12 15.56
N VAL A 180 -21.14 -4.80 16.27
CA VAL A 180 -21.24 -4.72 17.74
C VAL A 180 -20.03 -5.35 18.46
N LEU A 181 -19.14 -6.03 17.75
CA LEU A 181 -17.97 -6.66 18.32
C LEU A 181 -16.96 -5.65 18.83
N VAL A 182 -16.80 -4.53 18.14
CA VAL A 182 -15.72 -3.57 18.40
C VAL A 182 -16.17 -2.40 19.24
N ARG A 183 -17.29 -1.74 18.91
CA ARG A 183 -17.72 -0.54 19.60
C ARG A 183 -19.23 -0.38 19.67
N ASP A 184 -19.69 0.44 20.58
CA ASP A 184 -20.98 1.09 20.49
C ASP A 184 -20.88 2.29 19.53
N ARG A 185 -21.97 2.65 18.83
CA ARG A 185 -21.94 3.60 17.68
C ARG A 185 -21.26 4.93 17.98
N ASP A 186 -21.35 5.43 19.21
CA ASP A 186 -20.89 6.77 19.59
C ASP A 186 -19.48 6.77 20.23
N THR A 187 -18.81 5.62 20.31
CA THR A 187 -17.46 5.55 20.91
C THR A 187 -16.41 5.98 19.88
N PRO A 188 -15.62 7.04 20.13
CA PRO A 188 -14.51 7.42 19.25
C PRO A 188 -13.50 6.27 19.08
N ILE A 189 -12.91 6.17 17.88
CA ILE A 189 -11.82 5.24 17.62
C ILE A 189 -10.51 5.97 17.93
N GLU A 190 -9.89 5.59 19.03
CA GLU A 190 -8.58 6.09 19.45
C GLU A 190 -7.60 4.94 19.55
N HIS A 191 -6.31 5.23 19.37
CA HIS A 191 -5.26 4.23 19.53
C HIS A 191 -4.87 4.09 21.00
N HIS A 192 -5.07 2.90 21.56
CA HIS A 192 -4.67 2.52 22.91
C HIS A 192 -3.56 1.46 22.81
N ALA A 193 -2.30 1.87 22.91
CA ALA A 193 -1.13 1.00 22.73
C ALA A 193 -1.17 -0.27 23.59
N ARG A 194 -1.57 -0.16 24.88
CA ARG A 194 -1.70 -1.30 25.78
C ARG A 194 -2.70 -2.34 25.27
N GLU A 195 -3.84 -1.89 24.76
CA GLU A 195 -4.89 -2.80 24.27
C GLU A 195 -4.51 -3.41 22.93
N PHE A 196 -3.81 -2.66 22.07
CA PHE A 196 -3.21 -3.20 20.87
C PHE A 196 -2.22 -4.34 21.17
N GLU A 197 -1.30 -4.13 22.10
CA GLU A 197 -0.36 -5.17 22.56
C GLU A 197 -1.06 -6.40 23.15
N ARG A 198 -2.17 -6.22 23.86
CA ARG A 198 -2.99 -7.33 24.37
C ARG A 198 -3.61 -8.13 23.20
N GLY A 199 -4.09 -7.45 22.15
CA GLY A 199 -4.60 -8.10 20.95
C GLY A 199 -3.51 -8.88 20.20
N LEU A 200 -2.31 -8.32 20.06
CA LEU A 200 -1.14 -9.01 19.50
C LEU A 200 -0.76 -10.23 20.33
N ALA A 201 -0.77 -10.12 21.66
CA ALA A 201 -0.48 -11.23 22.56
C ALA A 201 -1.50 -12.37 22.39
N GLU A 202 -2.78 -12.04 22.20
CA GLU A 202 -3.81 -13.03 21.94
C GLU A 202 -3.60 -13.72 20.57
N ALA A 203 -3.20 -12.97 19.53
CA ALA A 203 -2.85 -13.54 18.24
C ALA A 203 -1.68 -14.55 18.36
N ALA A 204 -0.64 -14.18 19.10
CA ALA A 204 0.55 -15.01 19.29
C ALA A 204 0.32 -16.23 20.18
N LYS A 205 -0.62 -16.15 21.12
CA LYS A 205 -0.94 -17.25 22.05
C LYS A 205 -1.52 -18.48 21.32
N HIS A 206 -2.28 -18.25 20.27
CA HIS A 206 -2.95 -19.30 19.50
C HIS A 206 -2.82 -19.09 18.00
N PRO A 207 -1.60 -19.13 17.42
CA PRO A 207 -1.36 -18.75 16.02
C PRO A 207 -2.10 -19.65 15.01
N GLY A 208 -2.36 -20.90 15.35
CA GLY A 208 -3.10 -21.85 14.51
C GLY A 208 -4.63 -21.78 14.62
N VAL A 209 -5.17 -20.96 15.54
CA VAL A 209 -6.62 -20.82 15.69
C VAL A 209 -7.12 -19.72 14.73
N PRO A 210 -8.09 -20.03 13.83
CA PRO A 210 -8.64 -19.04 12.91
C PRO A 210 -9.17 -17.80 13.63
N VAL A 211 -8.97 -16.62 13.04
CA VAL A 211 -9.36 -15.34 13.65
C VAL A 211 -10.85 -15.27 13.96
N LEU A 212 -11.72 -15.90 13.15
CA LEU A 212 -13.17 -15.94 13.37
C LEU A 212 -13.55 -16.53 14.73
N HIS A 213 -12.78 -17.49 15.24
CA HIS A 213 -13.03 -18.10 16.56
C HIS A 213 -12.65 -17.18 17.71
N ARG A 214 -11.91 -16.09 17.44
CA ARG A 214 -11.37 -15.17 18.44
C ARG A 214 -11.98 -13.76 18.38
N LEU A 215 -12.57 -13.37 17.25
CA LEU A 215 -13.12 -12.02 17.09
C LEU A 215 -14.19 -11.68 18.15
N PHE A 216 -15.00 -12.67 18.58
CA PHE A 216 -16.02 -12.43 19.60
C PHE A 216 -15.44 -12.09 20.98
N GLN A 217 -14.15 -12.40 21.22
CA GLN A 217 -13.48 -12.04 22.47
C GLN A 217 -13.47 -10.51 22.70
N SER A 218 -13.40 -9.69 21.64
CA SER A 218 -13.52 -8.24 21.80
C SER A 218 -14.82 -7.85 22.51
N ARG A 219 -15.92 -8.50 22.20
CA ARG A 219 -17.21 -8.24 22.84
C ARG A 219 -17.32 -8.89 24.22
N SER A 220 -16.93 -10.15 24.37
CA SER A 220 -17.03 -10.84 25.66
C SER A 220 -16.15 -10.21 26.73
N LEU A 221 -14.94 -9.77 26.40
CA LEU A 221 -14.05 -9.03 27.31
C LEU A 221 -14.66 -7.67 27.74
N ARG A 222 -15.39 -7.00 26.84
CA ARG A 222 -16.11 -5.77 27.19
C ARG A 222 -17.26 -6.05 28.16
N LEU A 223 -18.05 -7.07 27.90
CA LEU A 223 -19.18 -7.46 28.77
C LEU A 223 -18.70 -7.89 30.14
N ASP A 224 -17.54 -8.53 30.21
CA ASP A 224 -16.89 -8.94 31.46
C ASP A 224 -16.00 -7.83 32.09
N GLN A 225 -16.10 -6.59 31.61
CA GLN A 225 -15.39 -5.40 32.11
C GLN A 225 -13.85 -5.50 32.08
N GLN A 226 -13.30 -6.45 31.30
CA GLN A 226 -11.85 -6.63 31.13
C GLN A 226 -11.27 -5.79 29.98
N LEU A 227 -12.11 -5.20 29.15
CA LEU A 227 -11.76 -4.34 28.02
C LEU A 227 -12.71 -3.15 27.98
N SER A 228 -12.16 -1.94 27.90
CA SER A 228 -12.99 -0.74 27.77
C SER A 228 -13.57 -0.62 26.35
N ALA A 229 -14.68 0.10 26.22
CA ALA A 229 -15.26 0.40 24.90
C ALA A 229 -14.27 1.15 24.00
N GLN A 230 -13.49 2.08 24.55
CA GLN A 230 -12.46 2.85 23.83
C GLN A 230 -11.30 1.95 23.38
N GLY A 231 -10.90 0.98 24.20
CA GLY A 231 -9.79 0.07 23.91
C GLY A 231 -10.12 -1.05 22.92
N ALA A 232 -11.41 -1.34 22.70
CA ALA A 232 -11.85 -2.50 21.92
C ALA A 232 -11.36 -2.46 20.45
N ALA A 233 -11.36 -1.29 19.83
CA ALA A 233 -10.84 -1.13 18.47
C ALA A 233 -9.35 -1.44 18.41
N SER A 234 -8.55 -0.93 19.36
CA SER A 234 -7.11 -1.21 19.42
C SER A 234 -6.80 -2.67 19.67
N TRP A 235 -7.54 -3.32 20.58
CA TRP A 235 -7.40 -4.75 20.83
C TRP A 235 -7.71 -5.57 19.58
N THR A 236 -8.80 -5.24 18.88
CA THR A 236 -9.18 -5.92 17.63
C THR A 236 -8.15 -5.69 16.53
N SER A 237 -7.62 -4.47 16.40
CA SER A 237 -6.51 -4.17 15.48
C SER A 237 -5.29 -5.05 15.76
N GLY A 238 -4.88 -5.17 17.02
CA GLY A 238 -3.79 -6.04 17.43
C GLY A 238 -4.04 -7.51 17.10
N LEU A 239 -5.25 -8.01 17.34
CA LEU A 239 -5.64 -9.37 16.98
C LEU A 239 -5.57 -9.61 15.47
N LEU A 240 -6.12 -8.70 14.67
CA LEU A 240 -6.16 -8.83 13.21
C LEU A 240 -4.76 -8.77 12.60
N ILE A 241 -3.97 -7.74 12.94
CA ILE A 241 -2.60 -7.57 12.44
C ILE A 241 -1.70 -8.72 12.92
N GLY A 242 -1.83 -9.13 14.18
CA GLY A 242 -1.08 -10.27 14.69
C GLY A 242 -1.43 -11.58 13.97
N THR A 243 -2.70 -11.79 13.63
CA THR A 243 -3.15 -12.97 12.87
C THR A 243 -2.68 -12.92 11.43
N ASP A 244 -2.69 -11.74 10.79
CA ASP A 244 -2.16 -11.51 9.45
C ASP A 244 -0.67 -11.91 9.41
N VAL A 245 0.15 -11.36 10.31
CA VAL A 245 1.59 -11.69 10.40
C VAL A 245 1.81 -13.17 10.69
N ALA A 246 1.11 -13.75 11.66
CA ALA A 246 1.25 -15.16 12.04
C ALA A 246 0.90 -16.13 10.89
N GLY A 247 -0.14 -15.80 10.12
CA GLY A 247 -0.58 -16.62 8.99
C GLY A 247 0.32 -16.49 7.77
N THR A 248 0.91 -15.32 7.57
CA THR A 248 1.68 -15.01 6.36
C THR A 248 3.14 -15.46 6.44
N LEU A 249 3.81 -15.28 7.58
CA LEU A 249 5.23 -15.63 7.72
C LEU A 249 5.57 -17.07 7.32
N PRO A 250 4.77 -18.09 7.66
CA PRO A 250 5.04 -19.47 7.23
C PRO A 250 4.95 -19.66 5.70
N LEU A 251 4.08 -18.93 5.01
CA LEU A 251 3.90 -19.01 3.56
C LEU A 251 5.14 -18.48 2.82
N PHE A 252 5.86 -17.55 3.42
CA PHE A 252 7.08 -16.95 2.89
C PHE A 252 8.36 -17.38 3.64
N ALA A 253 8.38 -18.59 4.20
CA ALA A 253 9.52 -19.09 5.00
C ALA A 253 10.85 -19.11 4.23
N ALA A 254 10.82 -19.20 2.88
CA ALA A 254 12.00 -19.16 2.02
C ALA A 254 12.82 -17.86 2.12
N HIS A 255 12.25 -16.77 2.68
CA HIS A 255 12.96 -15.50 2.91
C HIS A 255 13.87 -15.51 4.15
N GLY A 256 13.91 -16.61 4.90
CA GLY A 256 14.71 -16.74 6.10
C GLY A 256 14.25 -15.84 7.25
N ALA A 257 14.57 -16.24 8.49
CA ALA A 257 14.18 -15.49 9.68
C ALA A 257 15.04 -14.23 9.90
N GLU A 258 16.27 -14.26 9.45
CA GLU A 258 17.26 -13.18 9.67
C GLU A 258 17.11 -11.98 8.74
N THR A 259 16.54 -12.17 7.55
CA THR A 259 16.28 -11.06 6.63
C THR A 259 15.15 -10.20 7.19
N PRO A 260 15.35 -8.90 7.43
CA PRO A 260 14.30 -8.03 7.91
C PRO A 260 13.15 -7.93 6.90
N VAL A 261 11.92 -7.84 7.37
CA VAL A 261 10.76 -7.49 6.54
C VAL A 261 10.75 -5.97 6.32
N THR A 262 10.72 -5.53 5.07
CA THR A 262 10.54 -4.10 4.79
C THR A 262 9.06 -3.76 4.81
N ILE A 263 8.68 -2.76 5.60
CA ILE A 263 7.30 -2.27 5.70
C ILE A 263 7.21 -0.95 4.94
N VAL A 264 6.36 -0.89 3.92
CA VAL A 264 6.13 0.32 3.10
C VAL A 264 4.73 0.83 3.37
N ALA A 265 4.59 1.87 4.20
CA ALA A 265 3.29 2.41 4.61
C ALA A 265 3.39 3.80 5.23
N THR A 266 2.27 4.29 5.79
CA THR A 266 2.27 5.44 6.69
C THR A 266 3.03 5.10 7.98
N LYS A 267 3.56 6.12 8.66
CA LYS A 267 4.31 5.92 9.92
C LYS A 267 3.53 5.09 10.93
N SER A 268 2.24 5.38 11.14
CA SER A 268 1.41 4.66 12.11
C SER A 268 1.25 3.17 11.75
N LEU A 269 1.03 2.84 10.49
CA LEU A 269 0.93 1.44 10.06
C LEU A 269 2.28 0.73 10.14
N CYS A 270 3.38 1.42 9.83
CA CYS A 270 4.73 0.87 10.03
C CYS A 270 4.96 0.49 11.50
N GLU A 271 4.60 1.35 12.44
CA GLU A 271 4.74 1.09 13.88
C GLU A 271 3.91 -0.12 14.33
N LEU A 272 2.65 -0.23 13.90
CA LEU A 272 1.77 -1.35 14.24
C LEU A 272 2.28 -2.69 13.69
N TYR A 273 2.68 -2.72 12.40
CA TYR A 273 3.22 -3.94 11.80
C TYR A 273 4.61 -4.29 12.31
N ALA A 274 5.45 -3.31 12.65
CA ALA A 274 6.75 -3.56 13.28
C ALA A 274 6.59 -4.21 14.66
N ALA A 275 5.65 -3.73 15.49
CA ALA A 275 5.33 -4.35 16.77
C ALA A 275 4.84 -5.80 16.59
N ALA A 276 3.97 -6.04 15.60
CA ALA A 276 3.49 -7.39 15.29
C ALA A 276 4.63 -8.30 14.83
N LEU A 277 5.46 -7.87 13.87
CA LEU A 277 6.62 -8.63 13.40
C LEU A 277 7.60 -8.97 14.54
N ALA A 278 7.90 -7.98 15.40
CA ALA A 278 8.75 -8.21 16.58
C ALA A 278 8.17 -9.26 17.53
N ARG A 279 6.84 -9.27 17.71
CA ARG A 279 6.15 -10.27 18.54
C ARG A 279 6.33 -11.69 17.99
N PHE A 280 6.49 -11.85 16.68
CA PHE A 280 6.75 -13.12 16.02
C PHE A 280 8.25 -13.34 15.68
N GLY A 281 9.14 -12.62 16.36
CA GLY A 281 10.60 -12.81 16.25
C GLY A 281 11.20 -12.32 14.94
N ARG A 282 10.52 -11.42 14.19
CA ARG A 282 11.01 -10.88 12.93
C ARG A 282 11.41 -9.41 13.09
N ARG A 283 12.60 -9.08 12.58
CA ARG A 283 13.05 -7.70 12.44
C ARG A 283 12.34 -7.03 11.25
N SER A 284 12.19 -5.70 11.32
CA SER A 284 11.62 -4.93 10.23
C SER A 284 12.36 -3.61 9.99
N VAL A 285 12.20 -3.07 8.79
CA VAL A 285 12.69 -1.75 8.37
C VAL A 285 11.50 -1.01 7.77
N ALA A 286 11.30 0.25 8.17
CA ALA A 286 10.20 1.07 7.67
C ALA A 286 10.63 1.95 6.50
N VAL A 287 9.78 2.06 5.49
CA VAL A 287 9.88 2.98 4.35
C VAL A 287 8.56 3.76 4.28
N ALA A 288 8.63 5.08 4.13
CA ALA A 288 7.45 5.91 3.99
C ALA A 288 6.75 5.62 2.65
N GLY A 289 5.49 5.20 2.70
CA GLY A 289 4.73 4.79 1.52
C GLY A 289 4.53 5.90 0.49
N ASP A 290 4.37 7.15 0.96
CA ASP A 290 4.26 8.32 0.09
C ASP A 290 5.56 8.58 -0.69
N ASP A 291 6.70 8.51 -0.02
CA ASP A 291 7.99 8.69 -0.66
C ASP A 291 8.27 7.56 -1.65
N ALA A 292 7.94 6.33 -1.30
CA ALA A 292 8.05 5.18 -2.18
C ALA A 292 7.17 5.35 -3.44
N ALA A 293 5.89 5.75 -3.30
CA ALA A 293 5.02 5.95 -4.46
C ALA A 293 5.58 7.00 -5.45
N PHE A 294 6.03 8.14 -4.94
CA PHE A 294 6.57 9.21 -5.79
C PHE A 294 7.97 8.90 -6.34
N ALA A 295 8.82 8.19 -5.60
CA ALA A 295 10.09 7.68 -6.11
C ALA A 295 9.88 6.66 -7.24
N GLY A 296 8.85 5.80 -7.13
CA GLY A 296 8.46 4.87 -8.18
C GLY A 296 7.98 5.59 -9.44
N LEU A 297 7.13 6.61 -9.30
CA LEU A 297 6.69 7.43 -10.43
C LEU A 297 7.86 8.20 -11.07
N ALA A 298 8.83 8.67 -10.29
CA ALA A 298 10.06 9.27 -10.80
C ALA A 298 10.87 8.28 -11.64
N ARG A 299 11.08 7.05 -11.15
CA ARG A 299 11.79 5.99 -11.90
C ARG A 299 11.05 5.63 -13.19
N ILE A 300 9.72 5.51 -13.15
CA ILE A 300 8.89 5.26 -14.34
C ILE A 300 9.01 6.39 -15.36
N SER A 301 9.01 7.65 -14.92
CA SER A 301 9.14 8.79 -15.85
C SER A 301 10.47 8.75 -16.61
N LEU A 302 11.58 8.42 -15.91
CA LEU A 302 12.90 8.28 -16.53
C LEU A 302 12.96 7.12 -17.53
N LEU A 303 12.39 5.96 -17.18
CA LEU A 303 12.38 4.78 -18.04
C LEU A 303 11.46 4.92 -19.26
N SER A 304 10.49 5.84 -19.21
CA SER A 304 9.51 6.05 -20.29
C SER A 304 9.94 7.10 -21.33
N GLU A 305 11.04 7.82 -21.09
CA GLU A 305 11.57 8.76 -22.07
C GLU A 305 12.15 8.01 -23.29
N PRO A 306 11.80 8.39 -24.54
CA PRO A 306 12.41 7.79 -25.73
C PRO A 306 13.87 8.24 -25.82
N GLY A 307 14.81 7.43 -25.34
CA GLY A 307 16.26 7.71 -25.42
C GLY A 307 17.14 7.04 -24.36
N VAL A 308 16.58 6.33 -23.37
CA VAL A 308 17.35 5.62 -22.34
C VAL A 308 17.14 4.10 -22.45
N ALA A 309 17.21 3.56 -23.65
CA ALA A 309 17.42 2.13 -23.88
C ALA A 309 18.80 2.00 -24.56
N ALA A 310 19.82 1.73 -23.74
CA ALA A 310 21.12 1.28 -24.21
C ALA A 310 21.67 0.24 -23.24
#